data_30144fb56d7a82cb22c311bb81c65bb2
#
_entry.id   30144fb56d7a82cb22c311bb81c65bb2
#
_cell.length_a   1.000
_cell.length_b   1.000
_cell.length_c   1.000
_cell.angle_alpha   90.00
_cell.angle_beta   90.00
_cell.angle_gamma   90.00
#
_symmetry.space_group_name_H-M   'P 1'
#
loop_
_entity.id
_entity.type
_entity.pdbx_description
1 polymer ?
#
loop_
_entity_poly.entity_id
_entity_poly.type
_entity_poly.pdbx_seq_one_letter_code
_entity_poly.pdbx_strand_id
1 'polypeptide(L)'
;MTSKGKGNTGKWGEGTGDPDKAALNFCAPYGDVTATITGGTITAAGDAVLIDAQPTEGKTVTLNIEGGKYSSDVSKYCSSGYTTTPNADGTYTVAYFGNVVLVVYDYKTKEIAQAGQSIAIDMDEVNKIWVPEAGVKGVNTTLTKNYTNTGWNAFFVPFDFTLTEKMLKDFEFATLYAIALENGNGSPAISYKKMKAGDKIVAFFPCLIKAKATGKQTLAVGEVDYKSNVTSKDCSSTTELYTFHPVMENTYIAAKHGYYLNSKQNSFVYNIHPEAYIQPLRYYMTIQDRGDMSYIEPANGGASKAKICVIGEDEPTGITDLVDDAANASGKVYNLQGVVVGNTTEGLPKGVYIKNGRKIIVK
;
A
#
# COMPACT_ATOMS: atom_id res chain seq x y z
N MET A 1 -31.16 -20.65 11.38
CA MET A 1 -32.25 -19.69 11.07
C MET A 1 -32.47 -19.69 9.58
N THR A 2 -33.71 -19.79 9.12
CA THR A 2 -34.05 -19.81 7.67
C THR A 2 -35.01 -18.67 7.42
N SER A 3 -34.65 -17.72 6.59
CA SER A 3 -35.58 -16.72 6.10
C SER A 3 -36.29 -17.25 4.84
N LYS A 4 -37.61 -17.32 4.89
CA LYS A 4 -38.48 -17.64 3.74
C LYS A 4 -39.26 -16.40 3.27
N GLY A 5 -38.84 -15.22 3.70
CA GLY A 5 -39.54 -13.99 3.41
C GLY A 5 -39.62 -13.72 1.91
N LYS A 6 -40.84 -13.56 1.40
CA LYS A 6 -41.04 -12.71 0.23
C LYS A 6 -40.72 -11.30 0.73
N GLY A 7 -39.71 -10.68 0.16
CA GLY A 7 -39.25 -9.38 0.59
C GLY A 7 -40.37 -8.44 0.95
N ASN A 8 -40.23 -7.77 2.06
CA ASN A 8 -41.15 -6.73 2.48
C ASN A 8 -40.82 -5.47 1.65
N THR A 9 -41.78 -4.98 0.90
CA THR A 9 -41.66 -3.79 0.04
C THR A 9 -41.57 -2.48 0.84
N GLY A 10 -41.42 -2.53 2.17
CA GLY A 10 -41.18 -1.37 3.02
C GLY A 10 -39.77 -0.85 2.84
N LYS A 11 -39.62 0.34 2.27
CA LYS A 11 -38.33 1.05 2.20
C LYS A 11 -37.83 1.37 3.61
N TRP A 12 -36.90 0.59 4.09
CA TRP A 12 -36.05 0.97 5.21
C TRP A 12 -34.79 1.58 4.59
N GLY A 13 -34.72 2.90 4.56
CA GLY A 13 -33.54 3.64 4.11
C GLY A 13 -33.04 3.27 2.70
N GLU A 14 -32.40 4.17 2.02
CA GLU A 14 -31.81 3.93 0.69
C GLU A 14 -30.45 3.21 0.83
N GLY A 15 -30.43 2.02 1.42
CA GLY A 15 -29.25 1.18 1.52
C GLY A 15 -28.92 0.50 0.19
N THR A 16 -27.67 0.20 -0.07
CA THR A 16 -27.17 -0.43 -1.30
C THR A 16 -27.40 -1.95 -1.37
N GLY A 17 -28.00 -2.55 -0.36
CA GLY A 17 -28.38 -3.97 -0.31
C GLY A 17 -29.87 -4.18 -0.45
N ASP A 18 -30.30 -5.42 -0.68
CA ASP A 18 -31.69 -5.82 -0.61
C ASP A 18 -31.95 -6.49 0.76
N PRO A 19 -32.24 -5.71 1.81
CA PRO A 19 -32.40 -6.24 3.18
C PRO A 19 -33.53 -7.26 3.27
N ASP A 20 -34.46 -7.23 2.33
CA ASP A 20 -35.62 -8.09 2.30
C ASP A 20 -35.28 -9.55 1.94
N LYS A 21 -34.11 -9.78 1.38
CA LYS A 21 -33.61 -11.12 1.02
C LYS A 21 -32.56 -11.66 1.97
N ALA A 22 -32.06 -10.84 2.88
CA ALA A 22 -31.10 -11.28 3.89
C ALA A 22 -31.79 -12.06 5.03
N ALA A 23 -31.11 -13.06 5.57
CA ALA A 23 -31.60 -13.75 6.76
C ALA A 23 -31.31 -12.97 8.04
N LEU A 24 -30.16 -12.32 8.09
CA LEU A 24 -29.76 -11.41 9.17
C LEU A 24 -29.32 -10.08 8.56
N ASN A 25 -29.94 -9.01 9.02
CA ASN A 25 -29.57 -7.65 8.64
C ASN A 25 -29.15 -6.86 9.88
N PHE A 26 -27.97 -6.29 9.85
CA PHE A 26 -27.42 -5.46 10.95
C PHE A 26 -27.35 -4.01 10.51
N CYS A 27 -27.95 -3.13 11.32
CA CYS A 27 -27.90 -1.70 11.10
C CYS A 27 -27.64 -0.95 12.43
N ALA A 28 -27.06 0.23 12.35
CA ALA A 28 -26.68 1.05 13.50
C ALA A 28 -27.31 2.47 13.42
N PRO A 29 -28.66 2.62 13.43
CA PRO A 29 -29.28 3.92 13.23
C PRO A 29 -29.12 4.88 14.43
N TYR A 30 -28.96 4.36 15.64
CA TYR A 30 -28.93 5.17 16.87
C TYR A 30 -27.77 4.87 17.81
N GLY A 31 -27.01 3.79 17.60
CA GLY A 31 -25.92 3.37 18.46
C GLY A 31 -25.03 2.36 17.78
N ASP A 32 -23.83 2.15 18.34
CA ASP A 32 -22.95 1.11 17.85
C ASP A 32 -23.55 -0.27 18.08
N VAL A 33 -23.42 -1.15 17.11
CA VAL A 33 -23.86 -2.55 17.16
C VAL A 33 -22.66 -3.46 17.05
N THR A 34 -22.51 -4.36 18.02
CA THR A 34 -21.55 -5.46 17.97
C THR A 34 -22.29 -6.78 18.05
N ALA A 35 -22.04 -7.67 17.09
CA ALA A 35 -22.63 -9.02 17.09
C ALA A 35 -21.53 -10.06 16.81
N THR A 36 -21.65 -11.21 17.50
CA THR A 36 -20.78 -12.37 17.26
C THR A 36 -21.65 -13.59 16.94
N ILE A 37 -21.35 -14.26 15.83
CA ILE A 37 -22.04 -15.47 15.39
C ILE A 37 -21.05 -16.63 15.48
N THR A 38 -21.27 -17.54 16.45
CA THR A 38 -20.34 -18.63 16.73
C THR A 38 -20.76 -19.95 16.06
N GLY A 39 -21.93 -19.99 15.39
CA GLY A 39 -22.40 -21.21 14.73
C GLY A 39 -23.84 -21.13 14.26
N GLY A 40 -24.38 -22.28 13.85
CA GLY A 40 -25.72 -22.42 13.31
C GLY A 40 -25.75 -22.49 11.77
N THR A 41 -26.97 -22.63 11.23
CA THR A 41 -27.20 -22.59 9.76
C THR A 41 -28.07 -21.38 9.44
N ILE A 42 -27.57 -20.54 8.54
CA ILE A 42 -28.23 -19.28 8.13
C ILE A 42 -28.44 -19.35 6.61
N THR A 43 -29.70 -19.34 6.21
CA THR A 43 -30.09 -19.50 4.81
C THR A 43 -31.01 -18.36 4.40
N ALA A 44 -30.72 -17.74 3.27
CA ALA A 44 -31.53 -16.68 2.67
C ALA A 44 -31.62 -16.86 1.15
N ALA A 45 -32.59 -16.20 0.54
CA ALA A 45 -32.70 -16.12 -0.91
C ALA A 45 -31.66 -15.15 -1.53
N GLY A 46 -31.13 -14.23 -0.74
CA GLY A 46 -30.05 -13.33 -1.07
C GLY A 46 -28.86 -13.56 -0.14
N ASP A 47 -28.34 -12.50 0.45
CA ASP A 47 -27.25 -12.60 1.41
C ASP A 47 -27.68 -13.27 2.71
N ALA A 48 -26.92 -14.26 3.17
CA ALA A 48 -27.18 -14.88 4.47
C ALA A 48 -27.07 -13.84 5.60
N VAL A 49 -26.11 -12.95 5.48
CA VAL A 49 -25.84 -11.85 6.42
C VAL A 49 -25.55 -10.57 5.65
N LEU A 50 -26.17 -9.48 6.04
CA LEU A 50 -25.98 -8.16 5.45
C LEU A 50 -25.68 -7.13 6.56
N ILE A 51 -24.76 -6.23 6.33
CA ILE A 51 -24.65 -4.98 7.08
C ILE A 51 -25.25 -3.89 6.22
N ASP A 52 -26.33 -3.26 6.72
CA ASP A 52 -26.92 -2.11 6.06
C ASP A 52 -25.96 -0.92 6.15
N ALA A 53 -25.62 -0.36 4.99
CA ALA A 53 -24.54 0.60 4.82
C ALA A 53 -24.86 2.04 5.31
N GLN A 54 -25.94 2.23 6.07
CA GLN A 54 -26.25 3.55 6.63
C GLN A 54 -26.15 3.57 8.17
N PRO A 55 -24.95 3.48 8.75
CA PRO A 55 -24.80 3.94 10.11
C PRO A 55 -25.06 5.46 10.14
N THR A 56 -25.81 5.95 11.11
CA THR A 56 -25.82 7.36 11.44
C THR A 56 -24.36 7.82 11.64
N GLU A 57 -24.02 9.01 11.20
CA GLU A 57 -22.68 9.54 11.28
C GLU A 57 -22.05 9.27 12.67
N GLY A 58 -20.88 8.65 12.68
CA GLY A 58 -20.19 8.27 13.92
C GLY A 58 -20.68 7.00 14.60
N LYS A 59 -21.59 6.22 13.99
CA LYS A 59 -22.01 4.90 14.48
C LYS A 59 -21.44 3.77 13.66
N THR A 60 -21.22 2.62 14.29
CA THR A 60 -20.56 1.48 13.65
C THR A 60 -21.34 0.19 13.84
N VAL A 61 -21.26 -0.70 12.86
CA VAL A 61 -21.63 -2.11 13.00
C VAL A 61 -20.37 -2.94 12.96
N THR A 62 -20.09 -3.62 14.06
CA THR A 62 -19.01 -4.62 14.15
C THR A 62 -19.64 -6.01 14.18
N LEU A 63 -19.41 -6.78 13.12
CA LEU A 63 -19.89 -8.15 13.02
C LEU A 63 -18.70 -9.10 13.02
N ASN A 64 -18.73 -10.08 13.92
CA ASN A 64 -17.73 -11.10 14.11
C ASN A 64 -18.37 -12.47 13.83
N ILE A 65 -17.94 -13.17 12.78
CA ILE A 65 -18.42 -14.50 12.47
C ILE A 65 -17.30 -15.51 12.78
N GLU A 66 -17.59 -16.45 13.68
CA GLU A 66 -16.63 -17.42 14.23
C GLU A 66 -17.08 -18.87 13.99
N GLY A 67 -18.12 -19.08 13.24
CA GLY A 67 -18.60 -20.43 12.91
C GLY A 67 -19.93 -20.41 12.18
N GLY A 68 -20.41 -21.58 11.75
CA GLY A 68 -21.70 -21.75 11.11
C GLY A 68 -21.64 -22.10 9.63
N LYS A 69 -22.84 -22.31 9.07
CA LYS A 69 -23.07 -22.64 7.65
C LYS A 69 -24.01 -21.60 7.04
N TYR A 70 -23.66 -21.07 5.88
CA TYR A 70 -24.31 -19.92 5.27
C TYR A 70 -24.67 -20.19 3.81
N SER A 71 -25.78 -19.64 3.34
CA SER A 71 -26.19 -19.74 1.92
C SER A 71 -25.42 -18.81 0.99
N SER A 72 -24.67 -17.84 1.52
CA SER A 72 -23.80 -16.93 0.76
C SER A 72 -22.44 -16.77 1.44
N ASP A 73 -21.45 -16.27 0.74
CA ASP A 73 -20.12 -16.03 1.32
C ASP A 73 -20.17 -14.87 2.32
N VAL A 74 -19.80 -15.17 3.57
CA VAL A 74 -19.73 -14.22 4.70
C VAL A 74 -18.30 -13.92 5.12
N SER A 75 -17.32 -14.26 4.30
CA SER A 75 -15.89 -14.14 4.62
C SER A 75 -15.48 -12.74 5.07
N LYS A 76 -16.09 -11.70 4.50
CA LYS A 76 -15.84 -10.29 4.86
C LYS A 76 -16.22 -9.92 6.29
N TYR A 77 -17.00 -10.76 6.96
CA TYR A 77 -17.44 -10.57 8.34
C TYR A 77 -16.80 -11.52 9.33
N CYS A 78 -15.94 -12.44 8.87
CA CYS A 78 -15.28 -13.40 9.73
C CYS A 78 -14.30 -12.69 10.68
N SER A 79 -14.31 -13.12 11.95
CA SER A 79 -13.29 -12.74 12.92
C SER A 79 -11.89 -13.18 12.47
N SER A 80 -10.87 -12.54 13.04
CA SER A 80 -9.47 -12.93 12.77
C SER A 80 -9.27 -14.42 13.08
N GLY A 81 -8.64 -15.13 12.14
CA GLY A 81 -8.43 -16.59 12.23
C GLY A 81 -9.58 -17.45 11.72
N TYR A 82 -10.71 -16.87 11.36
CA TYR A 82 -11.85 -17.56 10.75
C TYR A 82 -11.98 -17.23 9.27
N THR A 83 -12.44 -18.18 8.49
CA THR A 83 -12.75 -17.95 7.07
C THR A 83 -13.83 -18.91 6.60
N THR A 84 -14.43 -18.60 5.42
CA THR A 84 -15.42 -19.48 4.78
C THR A 84 -14.73 -20.49 3.88
N THR A 85 -15.31 -21.70 3.83
CA THR A 85 -14.99 -22.71 2.82
C THR A 85 -16.27 -23.02 2.03
N PRO A 86 -16.24 -22.96 0.69
CA PRO A 86 -17.39 -23.35 -0.12
C PRO A 86 -17.63 -24.85 -0.02
N ASN A 87 -18.90 -25.23 0.10
CA ASN A 87 -19.35 -26.62 0.13
C ASN A 87 -19.88 -27.02 -1.25
N ALA A 88 -19.92 -28.33 -1.55
CA ALA A 88 -20.41 -28.86 -2.78
C ALA A 88 -21.91 -28.52 -3.04
N ASP A 89 -22.68 -28.22 -2.01
CA ASP A 89 -24.08 -27.82 -2.08
C ASP A 89 -24.29 -26.30 -2.28
N GLY A 90 -23.23 -25.56 -2.60
CA GLY A 90 -23.28 -24.12 -2.83
C GLY A 90 -23.37 -23.29 -1.56
N THR A 91 -23.28 -23.88 -0.40
CA THR A 91 -23.20 -23.16 0.89
C THR A 91 -21.76 -22.93 1.29
N TYR A 92 -21.57 -22.16 2.37
CA TYR A 92 -20.26 -21.82 2.92
C TYR A 92 -20.21 -22.20 4.40
N THR A 93 -19.14 -22.86 4.81
CA THR A 93 -18.90 -23.18 6.23
C THR A 93 -17.82 -22.26 6.76
N VAL A 94 -18.12 -21.58 7.89
CA VAL A 94 -17.12 -20.81 8.63
C VAL A 94 -16.46 -21.71 9.67
N ALA A 95 -15.15 -21.74 9.64
CA ALA A 95 -14.37 -22.49 10.61
C ALA A 95 -13.11 -21.72 11.01
N TYR A 96 -12.60 -22.03 12.20
CA TYR A 96 -11.31 -21.53 12.68
C TYR A 96 -10.18 -22.29 11.97
N PHE A 97 -9.43 -21.61 11.16
CA PHE A 97 -8.24 -22.19 10.53
C PHE A 97 -6.98 -22.00 11.37
N GLY A 98 -7.12 -21.23 12.41
CA GLY A 98 -6.03 -21.01 13.35
C GLY A 98 -4.82 -20.34 12.72
N ASN A 99 -3.67 -20.63 13.27
CA ASN A 99 -2.40 -20.01 12.93
C ASN A 99 -1.71 -20.63 11.69
N VAL A 100 -2.45 -21.29 10.78
CA VAL A 100 -1.85 -22.15 9.75
C VAL A 100 -2.18 -21.69 8.31
N VAL A 101 -3.02 -20.68 8.12
CA VAL A 101 -3.56 -20.33 6.80
C VAL A 101 -3.32 -18.88 6.47
N LEU A 102 -2.69 -18.62 5.32
CA LEU A 102 -2.67 -17.32 4.66
C LEU A 102 -3.97 -17.18 3.87
N VAL A 103 -4.66 -16.06 4.01
CA VAL A 103 -5.87 -15.77 3.24
C VAL A 103 -5.66 -14.51 2.42
N VAL A 104 -5.84 -14.63 1.12
CA VAL A 104 -5.78 -13.50 0.17
C VAL A 104 -7.16 -13.33 -0.43
N TYR A 105 -7.72 -12.14 -0.31
CA TYR A 105 -9.00 -11.77 -0.88
C TYR A 105 -8.78 -10.87 -2.10
N ASP A 106 -9.53 -11.12 -3.16
CA ASP A 106 -9.81 -10.17 -4.23
C ASP A 106 -11.31 -9.86 -4.26
N TYR A 107 -11.76 -9.06 -5.23
CA TYR A 107 -13.18 -8.68 -5.35
C TYR A 107 -14.10 -9.82 -5.77
N LYS A 108 -13.57 -10.95 -6.23
CA LYS A 108 -14.31 -12.08 -6.81
C LYS A 108 -14.04 -13.38 -6.10
N THR A 109 -12.82 -13.57 -5.66
CA THR A 109 -12.35 -14.86 -5.13
C THR A 109 -11.56 -14.67 -3.86
N LYS A 110 -11.35 -15.76 -3.18
CA LYS A 110 -10.52 -15.88 -2.03
C LYS A 110 -9.57 -17.04 -2.23
N GLU A 111 -8.28 -16.79 -2.14
CA GLU A 111 -7.25 -17.81 -2.16
C GLU A 111 -6.76 -18.10 -0.77
N ILE A 112 -6.51 -19.36 -0.47
CA ILE A 112 -6.01 -19.82 0.82
C ILE A 112 -4.75 -20.64 0.57
N ALA A 113 -3.68 -20.35 1.28
CA ALA A 113 -2.48 -21.14 1.27
C ALA A 113 -2.09 -21.58 2.69
N GLN A 114 -1.82 -22.86 2.84
CA GLN A 114 -1.18 -23.42 4.02
C GLN A 114 0.34 -23.45 3.86
N ALA A 115 1.03 -23.74 4.94
CA ALA A 115 2.47 -23.96 4.91
C ALA A 115 2.84 -24.98 3.81
N GLY A 116 3.84 -24.67 3.01
CA GLY A 116 4.31 -25.48 1.89
C GLY A 116 3.48 -25.44 0.62
N GLN A 117 2.39 -24.67 0.58
CA GLN A 117 1.55 -24.50 -0.61
C GLN A 117 1.98 -23.28 -1.45
N SER A 118 1.41 -23.17 -2.66
CA SER A 118 1.64 -22.05 -3.56
C SER A 118 0.47 -21.09 -3.53
N ILE A 119 0.77 -19.79 -3.70
CA ILE A 119 -0.22 -18.75 -3.89
C ILE A 119 0.22 -17.76 -4.98
N ALA A 120 -0.74 -17.32 -5.80
CA ALA A 120 -0.55 -16.26 -6.77
C ALA A 120 -1.37 -15.04 -6.36
N ILE A 121 -0.74 -13.89 -6.15
CA ILE A 121 -1.40 -12.65 -5.75
C ILE A 121 -1.38 -11.67 -6.91
N ASP A 122 -2.55 -11.29 -7.41
CA ASP A 122 -2.68 -10.17 -8.33
C ASP A 122 -2.74 -8.85 -7.53
N MET A 123 -1.69 -8.05 -7.64
CA MET A 123 -1.53 -6.80 -6.89
C MET A 123 -2.52 -5.70 -7.31
N ASP A 124 -3.22 -5.87 -8.42
CA ASP A 124 -4.23 -4.93 -8.89
C ASP A 124 -5.66 -5.34 -8.48
N GLU A 125 -5.86 -6.61 -8.10
CA GLU A 125 -7.15 -7.15 -7.69
C GLU A 125 -7.23 -7.43 -6.19
N VAL A 126 -6.09 -7.68 -5.51
CA VAL A 126 -6.08 -7.98 -4.07
C VAL A 126 -6.62 -6.81 -3.27
N ASN A 127 -7.56 -7.09 -2.38
CA ASN A 127 -8.16 -6.10 -1.48
C ASN A 127 -7.85 -6.34 0.01
N LYS A 128 -7.42 -7.55 0.38
CA LYS A 128 -7.01 -7.89 1.74
C LYS A 128 -6.05 -9.09 1.74
N ILE A 129 -5.04 -9.03 2.57
CA ILE A 129 -4.16 -10.14 2.91
C ILE A 129 -4.22 -10.31 4.44
N TRP A 130 -4.75 -11.43 4.87
CA TRP A 130 -4.77 -11.79 6.28
C TRP A 130 -3.69 -12.82 6.56
N VAL A 131 -2.86 -12.56 7.56
CA VAL A 131 -1.82 -13.46 8.03
C VAL A 131 -2.10 -13.76 9.51
N PRO A 132 -2.19 -15.02 9.92
CA PRO A 132 -2.38 -15.39 11.33
C PRO A 132 -1.21 -14.92 12.20
N GLU A 133 -1.45 -14.76 13.50
CA GLU A 133 -0.45 -14.22 14.44
C GLU A 133 0.88 -15.01 14.41
N ALA A 134 0.81 -16.32 14.32
CA ALA A 134 2.01 -17.18 14.22
C ALA A 134 2.72 -17.11 12.84
N GLY A 135 2.16 -16.38 11.88
CA GLY A 135 2.64 -16.39 10.50
C GLY A 135 2.27 -17.67 9.74
N VAL A 136 2.67 -17.74 8.48
CA VAL A 136 2.55 -18.97 7.65
C VAL A 136 3.88 -19.22 6.96
N LYS A 137 4.43 -20.41 7.13
CA LYS A 137 5.78 -20.75 6.64
C LYS A 137 5.77 -21.45 5.29
N GLY A 138 6.82 -21.22 4.52
CA GLY A 138 7.11 -22.01 3.34
C GLY A 138 6.10 -21.84 2.21
N VAL A 139 5.45 -20.69 2.07
CA VAL A 139 4.47 -20.44 1.01
C VAL A 139 5.21 -20.04 -0.27
N ASN A 140 5.03 -20.82 -1.34
CA ASN A 140 5.59 -20.48 -2.65
C ASN A 140 4.77 -19.36 -3.30
N THR A 141 5.30 -18.15 -3.32
CA THR A 141 4.58 -16.91 -3.65
C THR A 141 4.96 -16.39 -5.03
N THR A 142 3.93 -16.02 -5.79
CA THR A 142 4.05 -15.29 -7.05
C THR A 142 3.20 -14.02 -6.99
N LEU A 143 3.79 -12.88 -7.37
CA LEU A 143 3.10 -11.60 -7.45
C LEU A 143 2.95 -11.19 -8.90
N THR A 144 1.75 -10.78 -9.30
CA THR A 144 1.47 -10.23 -10.64
C THR A 144 0.94 -8.81 -10.56
N LYS A 145 1.26 -7.99 -11.53
CA LYS A 145 0.77 -6.62 -11.65
C LYS A 145 0.78 -6.17 -13.10
N ASN A 146 -0.21 -5.37 -13.50
CA ASN A 146 -0.23 -4.69 -14.79
C ASN A 146 0.42 -3.30 -14.67
N TYR A 147 1.63 -3.16 -15.20
CA TYR A 147 2.37 -1.89 -15.17
C TYR A 147 1.99 -1.02 -16.36
N THR A 148 1.35 0.11 -16.11
CA THR A 148 0.94 1.09 -17.14
C THR A 148 2.05 2.03 -17.57
N ASN A 149 3.16 2.05 -16.82
CA ASN A 149 4.39 2.80 -17.10
C ASN A 149 5.57 2.12 -16.42
N THR A 150 6.79 2.55 -16.75
CA THR A 150 8.04 2.06 -16.18
C THR A 150 8.57 2.92 -15.02
N GLY A 151 7.69 3.66 -14.33
CA GLY A 151 8.04 4.44 -13.15
C GLY A 151 8.10 3.58 -11.87
N TRP A 152 8.65 4.16 -10.81
CA TRP A 152 8.72 3.54 -9.50
C TRP A 152 7.34 3.42 -8.86
N ASN A 153 7.03 2.26 -8.30
CA ASN A 153 5.82 1.98 -7.54
C ASN A 153 6.16 1.70 -6.08
N ALA A 154 5.33 2.18 -5.16
CA ALA A 154 5.42 1.82 -3.76
C ALA A 154 5.22 0.30 -3.59
N PHE A 155 6.10 -0.32 -2.84
CA PHE A 155 6.13 -1.76 -2.68
C PHE A 155 6.55 -2.15 -1.27
N PHE A 156 5.81 -3.05 -0.67
CA PHE A 156 6.24 -3.83 0.48
C PHE A 156 5.62 -5.21 0.42
N VAL A 157 6.10 -6.11 1.24
CA VAL A 157 5.56 -7.47 1.38
C VAL A 157 5.56 -7.89 2.85
N PRO A 158 4.67 -8.81 3.26
CA PRO A 158 4.63 -9.32 4.63
C PRO A 158 5.59 -10.50 4.87
N PHE A 159 6.67 -10.58 4.14
CA PHE A 159 7.69 -11.62 4.22
C PHE A 159 9.05 -11.09 3.78
N ASP A 160 10.10 -11.77 4.21
CA ASP A 160 11.45 -11.49 3.72
C ASP A 160 11.74 -12.33 2.47
N PHE A 161 12.47 -11.77 1.51
CA PHE A 161 13.05 -12.55 0.42
C PHE A 161 14.33 -11.91 -0.12
N THR A 162 15.16 -12.71 -0.77
CA THR A 162 16.43 -12.26 -1.35
C THR A 162 16.29 -12.06 -2.85
N LEU A 163 16.76 -10.92 -3.34
CA LEU A 163 16.76 -10.60 -4.76
C LEU A 163 17.71 -11.51 -5.54
N THR A 164 17.22 -12.03 -6.64
CA THR A 164 18.02 -12.88 -7.54
C THR A 164 18.30 -12.17 -8.86
N GLU A 165 19.36 -12.58 -9.56
CA GLU A 165 19.63 -12.09 -10.92
C GLU A 165 18.45 -12.30 -11.89
N LYS A 166 17.68 -13.38 -11.70
CA LYS A 166 16.47 -13.65 -12.48
C LYS A 166 15.41 -12.59 -12.28
N MET A 167 15.12 -12.17 -11.03
CA MET A 167 14.17 -11.11 -10.74
C MET A 167 14.62 -9.77 -11.31
N LEU A 168 15.92 -9.49 -11.23
CA LEU A 168 16.50 -8.24 -11.70
C LEU A 168 16.59 -8.13 -13.24
N LYS A 169 16.29 -9.20 -13.99
CA LYS A 169 16.12 -9.09 -15.45
C LYS A 169 14.90 -8.24 -15.82
N ASP A 170 13.81 -8.42 -15.09
CA ASP A 170 12.50 -7.85 -15.42
C ASP A 170 12.13 -6.68 -14.49
N PHE A 171 12.76 -6.58 -13.31
CA PHE A 171 12.46 -5.58 -12.29
C PHE A 171 13.70 -4.88 -11.77
N GLU A 172 13.49 -3.70 -11.24
CA GLU A 172 14.44 -2.98 -10.40
C GLU A 172 13.81 -2.76 -9.03
N PHE A 173 14.63 -2.75 -7.98
CA PHE A 173 14.21 -2.53 -6.61
C PHE A 173 15.06 -1.46 -5.94
N ALA A 174 14.44 -0.69 -5.05
CA ALA A 174 15.15 0.25 -4.19
C ALA A 174 14.54 0.24 -2.78
N THR A 175 15.37 0.34 -1.76
CA THR A 175 14.95 0.35 -0.36
C THR A 175 15.04 1.75 0.21
N LEU A 176 14.11 2.13 1.09
CA LEU A 176 14.14 3.41 1.79
C LEU A 176 15.50 3.60 2.48
N TYR A 177 16.11 4.76 2.28
CA TYR A 177 17.45 5.06 2.81
C TYR A 177 17.44 6.25 3.77
N ALA A 178 16.97 7.41 3.33
CA ALA A 178 16.98 8.64 4.12
C ALA A 178 15.92 9.62 3.63
N ILE A 179 15.62 10.60 4.47
CA ILE A 179 14.84 11.77 4.10
C ILE A 179 15.75 13.00 4.24
N ALA A 180 15.83 13.77 3.18
CA ALA A 180 16.55 15.04 3.17
C ALA A 180 15.56 16.17 2.81
N LEU A 181 15.71 17.31 3.47
CA LEU A 181 15.06 18.54 3.02
C LEU A 181 15.91 19.13 1.89
N GLU A 182 15.29 19.41 0.75
CA GLU A 182 15.97 20.18 -0.29
C GLU A 182 16.26 21.60 0.25
N ASN A 183 17.51 21.99 0.22
CA ASN A 183 17.94 23.33 0.61
C ASN A 183 17.27 24.38 -0.29
N GLY A 184 16.31 25.11 0.26
CA GLY A 184 15.80 26.34 -0.32
C GLY A 184 14.33 26.39 -0.75
N ASN A 185 13.65 25.26 -1.04
CA ASN A 185 12.26 25.26 -1.49
C ASN A 185 11.28 24.46 -0.62
N GLY A 186 11.73 23.91 0.50
CA GLY A 186 10.85 23.25 1.47
C GLY A 186 10.20 21.92 1.06
N SER A 187 10.50 21.41 -0.14
CA SER A 187 10.02 20.10 -0.53
C SER A 187 10.97 18.99 -0.08
N PRO A 188 10.49 17.97 0.64
CA PRO A 188 11.36 16.88 1.08
C PRO A 188 11.77 16.00 -0.11
N ALA A 189 13.02 15.55 -0.09
CA ALA A 189 13.54 14.51 -0.97
C ALA A 189 13.64 13.20 -0.18
N ILE A 190 12.90 12.19 -0.62
CA ILE A 190 12.92 10.86 -0.02
C ILE A 190 13.90 10.01 -0.82
N SER A 191 15.00 9.65 -0.18
CA SER A 191 16.07 8.89 -0.82
C SER A 191 15.87 7.39 -0.66
N TYR A 192 15.98 6.68 -1.75
CA TYR A 192 15.99 5.21 -1.83
C TYR A 192 17.33 4.75 -2.39
N LYS A 193 17.82 3.63 -1.91
CA LYS A 193 19.05 3.02 -2.41
C LYS A 193 18.69 1.86 -3.35
N LYS A 194 19.21 1.88 -4.59
CA LYS A 194 19.03 0.79 -5.55
C LYS A 194 19.61 -0.50 -5.00
N MET A 195 18.88 -1.58 -5.20
CA MET A 195 19.22 -2.91 -4.71
C MET A 195 19.79 -3.79 -5.83
N LYS A 196 20.60 -4.76 -5.46
CA LYS A 196 21.27 -5.71 -6.33
C LYS A 196 20.95 -7.15 -5.93
N ALA A 197 21.34 -8.10 -6.75
CA ALA A 197 21.23 -9.52 -6.40
C ALA A 197 22.00 -9.83 -5.10
N GLY A 198 21.38 -10.64 -4.26
CA GLY A 198 21.86 -10.94 -2.92
C GLY A 198 21.32 -9.98 -1.84
N ASP A 199 20.82 -8.80 -2.19
CA ASP A 199 20.18 -7.91 -1.23
C ASP A 199 18.82 -8.47 -0.79
N LYS A 200 18.44 -8.17 0.46
CA LYS A 200 17.22 -8.68 1.08
C LYS A 200 16.12 -7.64 1.11
N ILE A 201 14.95 -7.96 0.58
CA ILE A 201 13.71 -7.26 0.86
C ILE A 201 13.24 -7.72 2.25
N VAL A 202 13.03 -6.78 3.14
CA VAL A 202 12.60 -7.03 4.52
C VAL A 202 11.10 -6.83 4.65
N ALA A 203 10.43 -7.72 5.36
CA ALA A 203 8.99 -7.63 5.62
C ALA A 203 8.58 -6.27 6.21
N PHE A 204 7.50 -5.68 5.69
CA PHE A 204 6.92 -4.39 6.09
C PHE A 204 7.85 -3.17 5.93
N PHE A 205 9.01 -3.34 5.34
CA PHE A 205 9.93 -2.23 5.12
C PHE A 205 9.62 -1.54 3.77
N PRO A 206 9.53 -0.20 3.72
CA PRO A 206 9.20 0.54 2.50
C PRO A 206 10.26 0.36 1.42
N CYS A 207 9.85 -0.19 0.31
CA CYS A 207 10.66 -0.37 -0.88
C CYS A 207 9.97 0.25 -2.10
N LEU A 208 10.70 0.37 -3.16
CA LEU A 208 10.18 0.67 -4.49
C LEU A 208 10.41 -0.51 -5.40
N ILE A 209 9.45 -0.75 -6.30
CA ILE A 209 9.58 -1.69 -7.41
C ILE A 209 9.30 -0.97 -8.74
N LYS A 210 10.09 -1.27 -9.76
CA LYS A 210 9.94 -0.73 -11.10
C LYS A 210 10.05 -1.89 -12.09
N ALA A 211 9.03 -2.08 -12.92
CA ALA A 211 9.12 -3.04 -14.01
C ALA A 211 9.86 -2.41 -15.19
N LYS A 212 10.71 -3.17 -15.86
CA LYS A 212 11.46 -2.73 -17.04
C LYS A 212 10.60 -2.68 -18.31
N ALA A 213 9.43 -3.31 -18.27
CA ALA A 213 8.45 -3.29 -19.36
C ALA A 213 7.05 -3.02 -18.83
N THR A 214 6.18 -2.43 -19.66
CA THR A 214 4.75 -2.26 -19.38
C THR A 214 3.98 -3.55 -19.64
N GLY A 215 2.71 -3.59 -19.20
CA GLY A 215 1.86 -4.77 -19.31
C GLY A 215 1.90 -5.64 -18.05
N LYS A 216 1.26 -6.80 -18.12
CA LYS A 216 1.22 -7.75 -17.00
C LYS A 216 2.60 -8.38 -16.79
N GLN A 217 3.19 -8.11 -15.64
CA GLN A 217 4.48 -8.63 -15.22
C GLN A 217 4.31 -9.55 -14.02
N THR A 218 5.18 -10.55 -13.92
CA THR A 218 5.12 -11.58 -12.88
C THR A 218 6.44 -11.66 -12.15
N LEU A 219 6.41 -11.42 -10.83
CA LEU A 219 7.53 -11.61 -9.92
C LEU A 219 7.37 -12.95 -9.19
N ALA A 220 8.14 -13.94 -9.60
CA ALA A 220 8.23 -15.22 -8.90
C ALA A 220 9.16 -15.07 -7.70
N VAL A 221 8.56 -14.91 -6.50
CA VAL A 221 9.31 -14.72 -5.26
C VAL A 221 9.91 -16.04 -4.77
N GLY A 222 9.15 -17.12 -4.89
CA GLY A 222 9.52 -18.45 -4.37
C GLY A 222 8.96 -18.67 -2.98
N GLU A 223 9.58 -19.59 -2.25
CA GLU A 223 9.18 -19.98 -0.89
C GLU A 223 9.53 -18.90 0.14
N VAL A 224 8.54 -18.46 0.91
CA VAL A 224 8.66 -17.40 1.92
C VAL A 224 7.82 -17.66 3.16
N ASP A 225 8.22 -17.04 4.26
CA ASP A 225 7.49 -17.07 5.53
C ASP A 225 6.71 -15.76 5.73
N TYR A 226 5.39 -15.83 5.67
CA TYR A 226 4.51 -14.68 5.92
C TYR A 226 4.48 -14.31 7.40
N LYS A 227 4.55 -13.00 7.68
CA LYS A 227 4.53 -12.42 9.02
C LYS A 227 3.26 -11.61 9.24
N SER A 228 2.71 -11.66 10.45
CA SER A 228 1.47 -10.97 10.82
C SER A 228 1.68 -9.55 11.35
N ASN A 229 2.84 -9.29 11.97
CA ASN A 229 3.10 -8.04 12.68
C ASN A 229 3.38 -6.88 11.71
N VAL A 230 2.30 -6.24 11.28
CA VAL A 230 2.38 -5.03 10.44
C VAL A 230 2.97 -3.89 11.28
N THR A 231 4.09 -3.35 10.83
CA THR A 231 4.76 -2.22 11.49
C THR A 231 4.95 -1.08 10.50
N SER A 232 4.58 0.14 10.91
CA SER A 232 4.93 1.35 10.18
C SER A 232 6.42 1.66 10.34
N LYS A 233 6.99 2.32 9.36
CA LYS A 233 8.38 2.75 9.39
C LYS A 233 8.48 4.26 9.50
N ASP A 234 9.09 4.73 10.57
CA ASP A 234 9.34 6.14 10.80
C ASP A 234 10.72 6.55 10.28
N CYS A 235 10.75 7.69 9.64
CA CYS A 235 11.96 8.41 9.28
C CYS A 235 11.76 9.88 9.64
N SER A 236 12.77 10.53 10.18
CA SER A 236 12.64 11.93 10.61
C SER A 236 13.69 12.82 9.95
N SER A 237 13.27 14.02 9.58
CA SER A 237 14.15 15.18 9.38
C SER A 237 14.35 15.92 10.70
N THR A 238 14.95 17.09 10.65
CA THR A 238 15.10 17.96 11.83
C THR A 238 13.77 18.42 12.41
N THR A 239 12.78 18.68 11.56
CA THR A 239 11.49 19.31 11.91
C THR A 239 10.28 18.44 11.67
N GLU A 240 10.40 17.40 10.86
CA GLU A 240 9.28 16.60 10.39
C GLU A 240 9.49 15.11 10.66
N LEU A 241 8.40 14.42 10.95
CA LEU A 241 8.30 12.97 11.06
C LEU A 241 7.54 12.43 9.85
N TYR A 242 8.17 11.52 9.13
CA TYR A 242 7.60 10.80 8.00
C TYR A 242 7.31 9.38 8.43
N THR A 243 6.04 8.99 8.39
CA THR A 243 5.65 7.63 8.73
C THR A 243 5.12 6.92 7.49
N PHE A 244 5.74 5.82 7.13
CA PHE A 244 5.35 4.95 6.03
C PHE A 244 4.46 3.83 6.57
N HIS A 245 3.23 3.76 6.10
CA HIS A 245 2.19 2.84 6.56
C HIS A 245 1.98 1.72 5.54
N PRO A 246 2.44 0.49 5.82
CA PRO A 246 2.14 -0.67 4.98
C PRO A 246 0.64 -0.97 4.97
N VAL A 247 0.12 -1.41 3.82
CA VAL A 247 -1.32 -1.66 3.63
C VAL A 247 -1.56 -3.13 3.34
N MET A 248 -2.21 -3.83 4.26
CA MET A 248 -2.61 -5.24 4.13
C MET A 248 -4.08 -5.40 3.74
N GLU A 249 -4.88 -4.34 3.83
CA GLU A 249 -6.27 -4.27 3.42
C GLU A 249 -6.54 -2.90 2.81
N ASN A 250 -7.40 -2.83 1.79
CA ASN A 250 -7.77 -1.57 1.14
C ASN A 250 -7.99 -0.45 2.15
N THR A 251 -7.17 0.57 2.10
CA THR A 251 -7.14 1.63 3.10
C THR A 251 -7.44 2.99 2.45
N TYR A 252 -8.48 3.66 2.92
CA TYR A 252 -8.78 5.04 2.55
C TYR A 252 -7.80 5.99 3.22
N ILE A 253 -7.10 6.80 2.43
CA ILE A 253 -5.98 7.62 2.91
C ILE A 253 -6.35 9.09 3.16
N ALA A 254 -7.45 9.58 2.58
CA ALA A 254 -7.87 10.97 2.76
C ALA A 254 -8.11 11.33 4.24
N ALA A 255 -8.84 10.47 4.96
CA ALA A 255 -9.11 10.66 6.39
C ALA A 255 -7.87 10.50 7.29
N LYS A 256 -6.73 10.12 6.70
CA LYS A 256 -5.46 9.86 7.42
C LYS A 256 -4.35 10.80 6.99
N HIS A 257 -4.67 11.89 6.32
CA HIS A 257 -3.71 12.90 5.84
C HIS A 257 -2.55 12.30 5.03
N GLY A 258 -2.90 11.40 4.10
CA GLY A 258 -1.93 10.54 3.44
C GLY A 258 -1.39 11.06 2.12
N TYR A 259 -0.14 10.74 1.88
CA TYR A 259 0.55 10.90 0.60
C TYR A 259 0.74 9.53 -0.05
N TYR A 260 0.47 9.42 -1.34
CA TYR A 260 0.71 8.21 -2.11
C TYR A 260 1.74 8.43 -3.22
N LEU A 261 2.47 7.39 -3.60
CA LEU A 261 3.43 7.47 -4.68
C LEU A 261 2.73 7.46 -6.04
N ASN A 262 2.93 8.52 -6.80
CA ASN A 262 2.54 8.60 -8.21
C ASN A 262 3.70 8.13 -9.10
N SER A 263 3.56 6.95 -9.69
CA SER A 263 4.62 6.31 -10.48
C SER A 263 4.96 7.07 -11.78
N LYS A 264 4.03 7.85 -12.34
CA LYS A 264 4.30 8.67 -13.54
C LYS A 264 5.15 9.90 -13.21
N GLN A 265 5.04 10.41 -11.99
CA GLN A 265 5.72 11.62 -11.54
C GLN A 265 6.94 11.32 -10.67
N ASN A 266 7.16 10.05 -10.29
CA ASN A 266 8.18 9.64 -9.34
C ASN A 266 8.18 10.51 -8.06
N SER A 267 6.97 10.79 -7.54
CA SER A 267 6.82 11.66 -6.37
C SER A 267 5.63 11.25 -5.53
N PHE A 268 5.72 11.51 -4.22
CA PHE A 268 4.59 11.38 -3.31
C PHE A 268 3.66 12.59 -3.49
N VAL A 269 2.37 12.31 -3.67
CA VAL A 269 1.31 13.29 -3.89
C VAL A 269 0.31 13.20 -2.76
N TYR A 270 -0.09 14.34 -2.21
CA TYR A 270 -1.13 14.40 -1.19
C TYR A 270 -2.48 13.98 -1.77
N ASN A 271 -3.20 13.14 -1.06
CA ASN A 271 -4.50 12.67 -1.51
C ASN A 271 -5.62 13.62 -1.08
N ILE A 272 -6.24 14.27 -2.05
CA ILE A 272 -7.39 15.15 -1.87
C ILE A 272 -8.73 14.49 -2.17
N HIS A 273 -8.73 13.23 -2.62
CA HIS A 273 -9.94 12.52 -3.00
C HIS A 273 -10.44 11.65 -1.84
N PRO A 274 -11.63 11.92 -1.28
CA PRO A 274 -12.13 11.22 -0.09
C PRO A 274 -12.35 9.72 -0.33
N GLU A 275 -12.61 9.31 -1.56
CA GLU A 275 -12.87 7.92 -1.93
C GLU A 275 -11.64 7.15 -2.41
N ALA A 276 -10.47 7.82 -2.50
CA ALA A 276 -9.25 7.14 -2.93
C ALA A 276 -8.70 6.23 -1.85
N TYR A 277 -8.33 5.03 -2.23
CA TYR A 277 -7.75 4.05 -1.33
C TYR A 277 -6.44 3.48 -1.89
N ILE A 278 -5.61 2.97 -1.00
CA ILE A 278 -4.39 2.21 -1.32
C ILE A 278 -4.70 0.73 -1.14
N GLN A 279 -4.35 -0.06 -2.14
CA GLN A 279 -4.47 -1.51 -2.13
C GLN A 279 -3.34 -2.17 -1.34
N PRO A 280 -3.50 -3.44 -0.91
CA PRO A 280 -2.43 -4.23 -0.29
C PRO A 280 -1.12 -4.26 -1.08
N LEU A 281 -0.04 -4.58 -0.40
CA LEU A 281 1.34 -4.63 -0.91
C LEU A 281 1.87 -3.27 -1.39
N ARG A 282 1.21 -2.19 -0.99
CA ARG A 282 1.63 -0.80 -1.15
C ARG A 282 1.65 -0.11 0.20
N TYR A 283 2.25 1.05 0.26
CA TYR A 283 2.22 1.90 1.45
C TYR A 283 1.82 3.33 1.07
N TYR A 284 1.25 4.03 2.01
CA TYR A 284 1.11 5.49 1.98
C TYR A 284 2.01 6.11 3.05
N MET A 285 2.18 7.41 3.00
CA MET A 285 3.02 8.15 3.92
C MET A 285 2.22 9.27 4.59
N THR A 286 2.46 9.52 5.85
CA THR A 286 2.00 10.73 6.56
C THR A 286 3.20 11.57 6.94
N ILE A 287 3.01 12.90 7.02
CA ILE A 287 4.03 13.84 7.46
C ILE A 287 3.46 14.61 8.66
N GLN A 288 4.21 14.66 9.75
CA GLN A 288 3.82 15.38 10.96
C GLN A 288 4.94 16.33 11.39
N ASP A 289 4.57 17.48 11.95
CA ASP A 289 5.49 18.35 12.66
C ASP A 289 6.00 17.65 13.92
N ARG A 290 7.30 17.69 14.18
CA ARG A 290 7.91 17.02 15.36
C ARG A 290 7.66 17.75 16.68
N GLY A 291 7.27 19.02 16.63
CA GLY A 291 7.01 19.81 17.82
C GLY A 291 5.65 19.56 18.43
N ASP A 292 4.61 19.59 17.60
CA ASP A 292 3.21 19.47 18.04
C ASP A 292 2.49 18.24 17.50
N MET A 293 3.15 17.44 16.67
CA MET A 293 2.61 16.23 16.03
C MET A 293 1.40 16.48 15.12
N SER A 294 1.16 17.73 14.71
CA SER A 294 0.13 18.06 13.74
C SER A 294 0.48 17.52 12.35
N TYR A 295 -0.54 17.10 11.58
CA TYR A 295 -0.32 16.66 10.21
C TYR A 295 0.01 17.85 9.32
N ILE A 296 1.05 17.68 8.50
CA ILE A 296 1.46 18.68 7.51
C ILE A 296 0.74 18.39 6.21
N GLU A 297 -0.15 19.29 5.84
CA GLU A 297 -0.88 19.28 4.59
C GLU A 297 -0.34 20.37 3.64
N PRO A 298 -0.48 20.20 2.32
CA PRO A 298 -0.08 21.22 1.38
C PRO A 298 -0.87 22.52 1.60
N ALA A 299 -0.17 23.64 1.64
CA ALA A 299 -0.82 24.96 1.68
C ALA A 299 -1.74 25.14 0.47
N ASN A 300 -2.96 25.66 0.70
CA ASN A 300 -3.96 25.99 -0.34
C ASN A 300 -4.47 24.81 -1.18
N GLY A 301 -4.50 23.58 -0.63
CA GLY A 301 -5.02 22.41 -1.34
C GLY A 301 -4.20 21.98 -2.57
N GLY A 302 -3.00 22.54 -2.74
CA GLY A 302 -2.07 22.13 -3.78
C GLY A 302 -1.47 20.75 -3.49
N ALA A 303 -1.25 19.92 -4.52
CA ALA A 303 -0.51 18.69 -4.38
C ALA A 303 0.95 18.99 -4.07
N SER A 304 1.32 19.03 -2.80
CA SER A 304 2.73 19.07 -2.40
C SER A 304 3.38 17.75 -2.83
N LYS A 305 4.50 17.84 -3.51
CA LYS A 305 5.21 16.67 -4.04
C LYS A 305 6.49 16.48 -3.25
N ALA A 306 6.53 15.39 -2.48
CA ALA A 306 7.79 14.89 -1.97
C ALA A 306 8.46 14.08 -3.08
N LYS A 307 9.56 14.58 -3.63
CA LYS A 307 10.32 13.89 -4.69
C LYS A 307 10.97 12.63 -4.15
N ILE A 308 11.06 11.58 -4.98
CA ILE A 308 11.91 10.44 -4.69
C ILE A 308 13.25 10.59 -5.42
N CYS A 309 14.31 10.19 -4.77
CA CYS A 309 15.66 10.10 -5.33
C CYS A 309 16.16 8.66 -5.16
N VAL A 310 16.52 7.99 -6.24
CA VAL A 310 17.08 6.64 -6.17
C VAL A 310 18.60 6.70 -6.37
N ILE A 311 19.34 6.43 -5.29
CA ILE A 311 20.81 6.42 -5.29
C ILE A 311 21.30 5.12 -5.93
N GLY A 312 22.21 5.22 -6.89
CA GLY A 312 22.80 4.08 -7.62
C GLY A 312 22.05 3.70 -8.91
N GLU A 313 21.11 4.53 -9.36
CA GLU A 313 20.76 4.56 -10.79
C GLU A 313 21.94 5.18 -11.57
N ASP A 314 22.20 4.68 -12.79
CA ASP A 314 23.28 5.19 -13.67
C ASP A 314 23.02 6.61 -14.21
N GLU A 315 21.95 7.25 -13.77
CA GLU A 315 21.67 8.65 -13.98
C GLU A 315 22.48 9.52 -13.00
N PRO A 316 23.04 10.64 -13.44
CA PRO A 316 23.76 11.53 -12.54
C PRO A 316 22.83 11.98 -11.41
N THR A 317 23.22 11.62 -10.19
CA THR A 317 22.59 11.95 -8.91
C THR A 317 21.98 13.36 -8.93
N GLY A 318 20.64 13.46 -8.84
CA GLY A 318 19.91 14.63 -8.38
C GLY A 318 20.03 15.96 -9.12
N ILE A 319 20.88 16.04 -10.15
CA ILE A 319 21.20 17.29 -10.86
C ILE A 319 20.36 17.45 -12.14
N THR A 320 19.79 16.35 -12.66
CA THR A 320 18.94 16.42 -13.87
C THR A 320 17.59 17.08 -13.61
N ASP A 321 17.05 17.04 -12.40
CA ASP A 321 15.81 17.74 -12.05
C ASP A 321 15.99 19.26 -11.84
N LEU A 322 17.23 19.72 -11.73
CA LEU A 322 17.55 21.17 -11.79
C LEU A 322 17.51 21.73 -13.21
N VAL A 323 17.34 20.88 -14.21
CA VAL A 323 17.39 21.31 -15.64
C VAL A 323 16.06 21.86 -16.11
N ASP A 324 14.92 21.50 -15.50
CA ASP A 324 13.61 22.08 -15.86
C ASP A 324 13.41 23.51 -15.32
N ASP A 325 14.13 23.90 -14.25
CA ASP A 325 14.26 25.30 -13.83
C ASP A 325 15.42 26.04 -14.53
N ALA A 326 16.23 25.33 -15.30
CA ALA A 326 17.43 25.83 -15.94
C ALA A 326 17.17 26.74 -17.18
N ALA A 327 15.91 26.97 -17.57
CA ALA A 327 15.60 28.05 -18.49
C ALA A 327 16.04 29.45 -17.96
N ASN A 328 16.31 29.57 -16.64
CA ASN A 328 16.81 30.80 -16.00
C ASN A 328 18.19 30.68 -15.34
N ALA A 329 18.87 29.53 -15.37
CA ALA A 329 20.15 29.30 -14.68
C ALA A 329 21.35 29.11 -15.61
N SER A 330 21.28 29.67 -16.83
CA SER A 330 22.39 29.59 -17.77
C SER A 330 23.61 30.35 -17.22
N GLY A 331 24.68 29.62 -16.91
CA GLY A 331 25.99 30.16 -16.61
C GLY A 331 26.51 29.99 -15.17
N LYS A 332 25.69 29.57 -14.19
CA LYS A 332 26.16 29.40 -12.81
C LYS A 332 27.03 28.16 -12.67
N VAL A 333 28.07 28.29 -11.84
CA VAL A 333 28.99 27.21 -11.48
C VAL A 333 28.72 26.81 -10.03
N TYR A 334 28.57 25.53 -9.79
CA TYR A 334 28.30 24.97 -8.47
C TYR A 334 29.47 24.11 -7.98
N ASN A 335 29.75 24.09 -6.70
CA ASN A 335 30.63 23.11 -6.08
C ASN A 335 29.90 21.76 -5.90
N LEU A 336 30.61 20.73 -5.40
CA LEU A 336 30.01 19.40 -5.15
C LEU A 336 28.95 19.37 -4.05
N GLN A 337 28.85 20.43 -3.24
CA GLN A 337 27.81 20.61 -2.22
C GLN A 337 26.57 21.34 -2.79
N GLY A 338 26.55 21.67 -4.10
CA GLY A 338 25.43 22.36 -4.74
C GLY A 338 25.39 23.88 -4.50
N VAL A 339 26.45 24.47 -3.91
CA VAL A 339 26.54 25.91 -3.66
C VAL A 339 27.07 26.62 -4.90
N VAL A 340 26.39 27.72 -5.32
CA VAL A 340 26.87 28.58 -6.41
C VAL A 340 28.17 29.24 -5.99
N VAL A 341 29.23 29.00 -6.75
CA VAL A 341 30.59 29.56 -6.50
C VAL A 341 31.00 30.60 -7.54
N GLY A 342 30.21 30.80 -8.57
CA GLY A 342 30.46 31.82 -9.59
C GLY A 342 29.62 31.61 -10.85
N ASN A 343 29.81 32.50 -11.82
CA ASN A 343 29.18 32.38 -13.15
C ASN A 343 30.19 31.90 -14.23
N THR A 344 31.48 31.88 -13.88
CA THR A 344 32.57 31.39 -14.75
C THR A 344 33.45 30.44 -13.96
N THR A 345 34.27 29.66 -14.67
CA THR A 345 35.28 28.80 -14.07
C THR A 345 36.60 29.51 -13.82
N GLU A 346 36.74 30.74 -14.31
CA GLU A 346 37.93 31.52 -14.13
C GLU A 346 38.05 32.02 -12.69
N GLY A 347 39.22 31.85 -12.11
CA GLY A 347 39.49 32.27 -10.72
C GLY A 347 39.03 31.30 -9.63
N LEU A 348 38.37 30.19 -10.00
CA LEU A 348 38.01 29.17 -9.04
C LEU A 348 39.22 28.33 -8.62
N PRO A 349 39.30 27.93 -7.35
CA PRO A 349 40.32 26.98 -6.88
C PRO A 349 40.32 25.69 -7.72
N LYS A 350 41.48 25.02 -7.77
CA LYS A 350 41.56 23.68 -8.39
C LYS A 350 40.56 22.74 -7.73
N GLY A 351 39.71 22.10 -8.53
CA GLY A 351 38.66 21.26 -7.97
C GLY A 351 37.67 20.78 -9.04
N VAL A 352 36.64 20.09 -8.54
CA VAL A 352 35.53 19.59 -9.36
C VAL A 352 34.33 20.48 -9.14
N TYR A 353 33.74 20.95 -10.23
CA TYR A 353 32.58 21.84 -10.24
C TYR A 353 31.52 21.33 -11.21
N ILE A 354 30.34 21.90 -11.16
CA ILE A 354 29.21 21.61 -12.06
C ILE A 354 28.79 22.91 -12.73
N LYS A 355 28.69 22.90 -14.05
CA LYS A 355 28.17 24.01 -14.85
C LYS A 355 27.29 23.47 -15.97
N ASN A 356 26.08 24.01 -16.11
CA ASN A 356 25.10 23.55 -17.08
C ASN A 356 24.86 22.03 -17.04
N GLY A 357 24.74 21.46 -15.81
CA GLY A 357 24.56 20.02 -15.60
C GLY A 357 25.76 19.13 -15.93
N ARG A 358 26.92 19.72 -16.26
CA ARG A 358 28.13 18.96 -16.62
C ARG A 358 29.22 19.14 -15.60
N LYS A 359 29.91 18.05 -15.28
CA LYS A 359 31.10 18.06 -14.44
C LYS A 359 32.26 18.76 -15.15
N ILE A 360 32.89 19.72 -14.49
CA ILE A 360 34.08 20.44 -14.96
C ILE A 360 35.21 20.25 -13.94
N ILE A 361 36.43 20.13 -14.43
CA ILE A 361 37.63 20.05 -13.61
C ILE A 361 38.43 21.32 -13.85
N VAL A 362 38.59 22.13 -12.79
CA VAL A 362 39.50 23.26 -12.78
C VAL A 362 40.86 22.75 -12.32
N LYS A 363 41.89 22.84 -13.18
CA LYS A 363 43.24 22.31 -12.98
C LYS A 363 44.16 23.33 -12.34
#